data_6e4140e376b4c197bde13d1c5bc1e7b7
#
_entry.id   6e4140e376b4c197bde13d1c5bc1e7b7
#
_cell.length_a   1.000
_cell.length_b   1.000
_cell.length_c   1.000
_cell.angle_alpha   90.00
_cell.angle_beta   90.00
_cell.angle_gamma   90.00
#
_symmetry.space_group_name_H-M   'P 1'
#
loop_
_entity.id
_entity.type
_entity.pdbx_description
1 polymer ?
#
loop_
_entity_poly.entity_id
_entity_poly.type
_entity_poly.pdbx_seq_one_letter_code
_entity_poly.pdbx_strand_id
1 'polypeptide(L)'
;LNREVLQRALNRIVMRHEALRTCFAREEGEPIQVIQPHADLTVSYHDLREAEQSEQRAKDLSQAHASAPFDLSRDLPVRVLLLQLADEAHVVQVVMHHIASDGWSVGVFLQELSALYGSFIAEQGDPLA
;
A
#
# COMPACT_ATOMS: atom_id res chain seq x y z
N LEU A 1 -15.29 0.92 -6.53
CA LEU A 1 -14.36 0.64 -5.43
C LEU A 1 -14.59 1.64 -4.31
N ASN A 2 -14.67 1.14 -3.10
CA ASN A 2 -14.89 1.96 -1.91
C ASN A 2 -13.52 2.28 -1.27
N ARG A 3 -13.12 3.55 -1.31
CA ARG A 3 -11.82 3.99 -0.81
C ARG A 3 -11.68 3.82 0.70
N GLU A 4 -12.74 4.03 1.46
CA GLU A 4 -12.70 3.85 2.92
C GLU A 4 -12.47 2.38 3.28
N VAL A 5 -13.14 1.47 2.56
CA VAL A 5 -12.98 0.04 2.75
C VAL A 5 -11.58 -0.40 2.34
N LEU A 6 -11.06 0.15 1.23
CA LEU A 6 -9.69 -0.14 0.80
C LEU A 6 -8.67 0.30 1.86
N GLN A 7 -8.81 1.52 2.39
CA GLN A 7 -7.91 2.02 3.43
C GLN A 7 -7.97 1.15 4.69
N ARG A 8 -9.16 0.75 5.09
CA ARG A 8 -9.35 -0.11 6.26
C ARG A 8 -8.67 -1.47 6.07
N ALA A 9 -8.80 -2.06 4.88
CA ALA A 9 -8.16 -3.33 4.56
C ALA A 9 -6.64 -3.20 4.57
N LEU A 10 -6.10 -2.13 4.00
CA LEU A 10 -4.66 -1.87 3.97
C LEU A 10 -4.10 -1.67 5.38
N ASN A 11 -4.79 -0.91 6.20
CA ASN A 11 -4.36 -0.68 7.59
C ASN A 11 -4.35 -1.98 8.38
N ARG A 12 -5.32 -2.86 8.14
CA ARG A 12 -5.36 -4.16 8.81
C ARG A 12 -4.16 -5.04 8.44
N ILE A 13 -3.76 -5.04 7.17
CA ILE A 13 -2.59 -5.79 6.71
C ILE A 13 -1.33 -5.29 7.41
N VAL A 14 -1.14 -3.99 7.45
CA VAL A 14 0.03 -3.36 8.08
C VAL A 14 0.08 -3.70 9.58
N MET A 15 -1.07 -3.67 10.27
CA MET A 15 -1.12 -4.00 11.69
C MET A 15 -0.90 -5.48 11.97
N ARG A 16 -1.27 -6.34 11.03
CA ARG A 16 -1.07 -7.79 11.15
C ARG A 16 0.40 -8.19 10.98
N HIS A 17 1.17 -7.44 10.19
CA HIS A 17 2.54 -7.80 9.81
C HIS A 17 3.54 -6.74 10.25
N GLU A 18 4.31 -7.05 11.28
CA GLU A 18 5.32 -6.11 11.82
C GLU A 18 6.32 -5.65 10.76
N ALA A 19 6.71 -6.54 9.84
CA ALA A 19 7.66 -6.19 8.79
C ALA A 19 7.18 -5.00 7.93
N LEU A 20 5.87 -4.85 7.76
CA LEU A 20 5.30 -3.78 6.95
C LEU A 20 5.16 -2.45 7.71
N ARG A 21 5.39 -2.44 9.02
CA ARG A 21 5.35 -1.22 9.84
C ARG A 21 6.66 -0.97 10.56
N THR A 22 7.75 -1.50 10.01
CA THR A 22 9.09 -1.32 10.56
C THR A 22 9.82 -0.24 9.79
N CYS A 23 10.31 0.77 10.50
CA CYS A 23 11.20 1.79 9.96
C CYS A 23 12.63 1.50 10.41
N PHE A 24 13.60 2.10 9.72
CA PHE A 24 15.01 1.90 9.99
C PHE A 24 15.65 3.25 10.32
N ALA A 25 16.02 3.42 11.59
CA ALA A 25 16.67 4.62 12.06
C ALA A 25 18.15 4.35 12.32
N ARG A 26 18.90 5.39 12.68
CA ARG A 26 20.30 5.26 13.13
C ARG A 26 20.41 5.85 14.53
N GLU A 27 21.05 5.11 15.40
CA GLU A 27 21.35 5.56 16.74
C GLU A 27 22.84 5.36 16.97
N GLU A 28 23.57 6.45 17.26
CA GLU A 28 25.02 6.44 17.45
C GLU A 28 25.78 5.83 16.25
N GLY A 29 25.25 6.03 15.04
CA GLY A 29 25.83 5.50 13.81
C GLY A 29 25.46 4.06 13.49
N GLU A 30 24.78 3.36 14.41
CA GLU A 30 24.33 1.99 14.21
C GLU A 30 22.92 1.95 13.66
N PRO A 31 22.62 1.10 12.65
CA PRO A 31 21.26 0.95 12.16
C PRO A 31 20.40 0.21 13.20
N ILE A 32 19.21 0.74 13.45
CA ILE A 32 18.24 0.10 14.36
C ILE A 32 16.91 -0.06 13.64
N GLN A 33 16.18 -1.11 13.99
CA GLN A 33 14.82 -1.33 13.52
C GLN A 33 13.85 -0.73 14.54
N VAL A 34 12.88 0.06 14.04
CA VAL A 34 11.84 0.63 14.86
C VAL A 34 10.51 0.10 14.37
N ILE A 35 9.87 -0.74 15.16
CA ILE A 35 8.55 -1.26 14.83
C ILE A 35 7.52 -0.23 15.30
N GLN A 36 6.74 0.31 14.35
CA GLN A 36 5.69 1.26 14.68
C GLN A 36 4.53 0.51 15.33
N PRO A 37 4.15 0.84 16.58
CA PRO A 37 3.05 0.13 17.24
C PRO A 37 1.70 0.39 16.59
N HIS A 38 1.61 1.50 15.84
CA HIS A 38 0.41 1.89 15.13
C HIS A 38 0.82 2.63 13.87
N ALA A 39 0.37 2.20 12.73
CA ALA A 39 0.72 2.82 11.45
C ALA A 39 -0.44 2.71 10.47
N ASP A 40 -0.66 3.79 9.73
CA ASP A 40 -1.63 3.83 8.65
C ASP A 40 -0.87 3.86 7.32
N LEU A 41 -1.29 3.01 6.38
CA LEU A 41 -0.68 2.96 5.07
C LEU A 41 -1.27 4.07 4.20
N THR A 42 -0.39 4.95 3.73
CA THR A 42 -0.81 6.06 2.87
C THR A 42 -1.11 5.58 1.46
N VAL A 43 -2.28 5.96 0.93
CA VAL A 43 -2.68 5.67 -0.43
C VAL A 43 -2.62 6.98 -1.23
N SER A 44 -1.82 6.98 -2.30
CA SER A 44 -1.78 8.10 -3.24
C SER A 44 -2.92 7.91 -4.24
N TYR A 45 -3.88 8.81 -4.23
CA TYR A 45 -5.07 8.71 -5.07
C TYR A 45 -5.05 9.77 -6.17
N HIS A 46 -5.34 9.34 -7.39
CA HIS A 46 -5.48 10.23 -8.55
C HIS A 46 -6.75 9.88 -9.32
N ASP A 47 -7.60 10.88 -9.52
CA ASP A 47 -8.82 10.74 -10.31
C ASP A 47 -8.52 11.18 -11.74
N LEU A 48 -8.50 10.23 -12.66
CA LEU A 48 -8.17 10.48 -14.06
C LEU A 48 -9.40 10.37 -14.98
N ARG A 49 -10.60 10.34 -14.41
CA ARG A 49 -11.83 10.14 -15.20
C ARG A 49 -12.05 11.22 -16.24
N GLU A 50 -11.63 12.45 -15.95
CA GLU A 50 -11.79 13.58 -16.84
C GLU A 50 -10.46 14.05 -17.44
N ALA A 51 -9.39 13.30 -17.22
CA ALA A 51 -8.08 13.68 -17.74
C ALA A 51 -7.95 13.35 -19.22
N GLU A 52 -7.34 14.28 -19.97
CA GLU A 52 -6.93 13.99 -21.33
C GLU A 52 -5.78 13.00 -21.30
N GLN A 53 -5.78 12.02 -22.23
CA GLN A 53 -4.75 10.99 -22.31
C GLN A 53 -4.58 10.24 -20.98
N SER A 54 -5.70 9.82 -20.40
CA SER A 54 -5.71 9.17 -19.08
C SER A 54 -4.80 7.94 -19.01
N GLU A 55 -4.71 7.17 -20.10
CA GLU A 55 -3.84 5.98 -20.15
C GLU A 55 -2.37 6.36 -20.03
N GLN A 56 -1.94 7.42 -20.70
CA GLN A 56 -0.56 7.90 -20.63
C GLN A 56 -0.25 8.45 -19.25
N ARG A 57 -1.18 9.22 -18.68
CA ARG A 57 -1.02 9.75 -17.31
C ARG A 57 -0.94 8.63 -16.30
N ALA A 58 -1.74 7.58 -16.48
CA ALA A 58 -1.69 6.42 -15.60
C ALA A 58 -0.32 5.73 -15.65
N LYS A 59 0.25 5.57 -16.84
CA LYS A 59 1.59 5.00 -17.00
C LYS A 59 2.65 5.87 -16.34
N ASP A 60 2.59 7.18 -16.54
CA ASP A 60 3.55 8.12 -15.98
C ASP A 60 3.49 8.11 -14.44
N LEU A 61 2.30 8.14 -13.88
CA LEU A 61 2.11 8.10 -12.44
C LEU A 61 2.57 6.76 -11.85
N SER A 62 2.28 5.65 -12.53
CA SER A 62 2.70 4.33 -12.09
C SER A 62 4.22 4.19 -12.10
N GLN A 63 4.89 4.70 -13.14
CA GLN A 63 6.36 4.69 -13.22
C GLN A 63 6.97 5.56 -12.13
N ALA A 64 6.44 6.77 -11.94
CA ALA A 64 6.95 7.66 -10.90
C ALA A 64 6.80 7.05 -9.52
N HIS A 65 5.65 6.43 -9.25
CA HIS A 65 5.37 5.78 -7.97
C HIS A 65 6.31 4.58 -7.73
N ALA A 66 6.52 3.77 -8.77
CA ALA A 66 7.40 2.60 -8.66
C ALA A 66 8.87 2.97 -8.50
N SER A 67 9.29 4.10 -9.10
CA SER A 67 10.69 4.55 -9.11
C SER A 67 11.05 5.46 -7.95
N ALA A 68 10.07 6.02 -7.25
CA ALA A 68 10.35 6.94 -6.15
C ALA A 68 11.10 6.21 -5.01
N PRO A 69 12.16 6.81 -4.47
CA PRO A 69 12.92 6.16 -3.40
C PRO A 69 12.12 6.09 -2.11
N PHE A 70 12.43 5.07 -1.30
CA PHE A 70 11.91 4.97 0.06
C PHE A 70 12.88 5.64 1.03
N ASP A 71 12.35 6.45 1.93
CA ASP A 71 13.11 6.93 3.09
C ASP A 71 12.79 5.99 4.25
N LEU A 72 13.59 4.97 4.44
CA LEU A 72 13.33 3.90 5.41
C LEU A 72 13.39 4.38 6.86
N SER A 73 13.86 5.61 7.11
CA SER A 73 13.84 6.19 8.45
C SER A 73 12.46 6.73 8.83
N ARG A 74 11.58 6.96 7.85
CA ARG A 74 10.26 7.54 8.06
C ARG A 74 9.15 6.77 7.36
N ASP A 75 9.43 6.23 6.18
CA ASP A 75 8.42 5.60 5.34
C ASP A 75 8.26 4.13 5.73
N LEU A 76 7.04 3.65 5.62
CA LEU A 76 6.81 2.21 5.66
C LEU A 76 7.44 1.59 4.39
N PRO A 77 7.88 0.32 4.46
CA PRO A 77 8.51 -0.32 3.30
C PRO A 77 7.52 -0.78 2.22
N VAL A 78 6.31 -0.29 2.28
CA VAL A 78 5.24 -0.56 1.31
C VAL A 78 4.46 0.72 1.07
N ARG A 79 4.02 0.92 -0.17
CA ARG A 79 3.15 2.05 -0.51
C ARG A 79 2.17 1.65 -1.61
N VAL A 80 1.07 2.37 -1.69
CA VAL A 80 -0.03 2.05 -2.60
C VAL A 80 -0.42 3.27 -3.41
N LEU A 81 -0.61 3.06 -4.71
CA LEU A 81 -1.14 4.05 -5.63
C LEU A 81 -2.51 3.57 -6.10
N LEU A 82 -3.50 4.45 -6.04
CA LEU A 82 -4.84 4.18 -6.55
C LEU A 82 -5.16 5.17 -7.66
N LEU A 83 -5.44 4.64 -8.84
CA LEU A 83 -5.84 5.44 -10.00
C LEU A 83 -7.28 5.11 -10.35
N GLN A 84 -8.11 6.12 -10.53
CA GLN A 84 -9.47 5.94 -11.00
C GLN A 84 -9.56 6.40 -12.45
N LEU A 85 -9.79 5.47 -13.36
CA LEU A 85 -9.84 5.73 -14.81
C LEU A 85 -11.26 5.93 -15.32
N ALA A 86 -12.23 5.34 -14.65
CA ALA A 86 -13.66 5.47 -14.94
C ALA A 86 -14.41 5.24 -13.63
N ASP A 87 -15.74 5.44 -13.65
CA ASP A 87 -16.52 5.29 -12.42
C ASP A 87 -16.35 3.92 -11.77
N GLU A 88 -16.22 2.87 -12.57
CA GLU A 88 -16.04 1.50 -12.08
C GLU A 88 -14.68 0.89 -12.45
N ALA A 89 -13.75 1.69 -12.97
CA ALA A 89 -12.43 1.20 -13.38
C ALA A 89 -11.34 1.85 -12.54
N HIS A 90 -10.64 1.03 -11.76
CA HIS A 90 -9.56 1.46 -10.88
C HIS A 90 -8.32 0.60 -11.10
N VAL A 91 -7.16 1.20 -10.85
CA VAL A 91 -5.88 0.51 -10.82
C VAL A 91 -5.29 0.68 -9.44
N VAL A 92 -4.92 -0.42 -8.81
CA VAL A 92 -4.23 -0.41 -7.52
C VAL A 92 -2.81 -0.92 -7.75
N GLN A 93 -1.82 -0.10 -7.45
CA GLN A 93 -0.41 -0.48 -7.55
C GLN A 93 0.20 -0.55 -6.16
N VAL A 94 0.77 -1.69 -5.83
CA VAL A 94 1.50 -1.89 -4.58
C VAL A 94 2.99 -1.96 -4.87
N VAL A 95 3.77 -1.12 -4.23
CA VAL A 95 5.22 -1.13 -4.33
C VAL A 95 5.79 -1.44 -2.96
N MET A 96 6.63 -2.47 -2.89
CA MET A 96 7.21 -2.94 -1.65
C MET A 96 8.73 -2.89 -1.76
N HIS A 97 9.38 -2.29 -0.76
CA HIS A 97 10.84 -2.27 -0.70
C HIS A 97 11.33 -3.70 -0.45
N HIS A 98 12.41 -4.09 -1.11
CA HIS A 98 12.93 -5.48 -1.01
C HIS A 98 13.26 -5.91 0.41
N ILE A 99 13.51 -4.95 1.31
CA ILE A 99 13.79 -5.25 2.72
C ILE A 99 12.59 -5.88 3.43
N ALA A 100 11.36 -5.55 2.99
CA ALA A 100 10.13 -6.14 3.52
C ALA A 100 9.69 -7.35 2.71
N SER A 101 10.15 -7.49 1.47
CA SER A 101 9.75 -8.60 0.61
C SER A 101 10.56 -9.87 0.85
N ASP A 102 11.55 -9.83 1.74
CA ASP A 102 12.30 -11.01 2.14
C ASP A 102 11.38 -11.90 3.00
N GLY A 103 10.89 -12.99 2.42
CA GLY A 103 9.88 -13.85 3.04
C GLY A 103 8.44 -13.37 2.86
N TRP A 104 8.23 -12.26 2.15
CA TRP A 104 6.95 -11.68 1.84
C TRP A 104 6.90 -11.37 0.34
N SER A 105 5.76 -11.48 -0.29
CA SER A 105 5.62 -11.10 -1.69
C SER A 105 4.46 -10.15 -1.90
N VAL A 106 4.55 -9.33 -2.96
CA VAL A 106 3.43 -8.49 -3.39
C VAL A 106 2.22 -9.34 -3.70
N GLY A 107 2.43 -10.57 -4.24
CA GLY A 107 1.33 -11.50 -4.51
C GLY A 107 0.56 -11.89 -3.25
N VAL A 108 1.26 -12.21 -2.16
CA VAL A 108 0.62 -12.51 -0.88
C VAL A 108 -0.11 -11.29 -0.34
N PHE A 109 0.50 -10.10 -0.44
CA PHE A 109 -0.13 -8.84 -0.04
C PHE A 109 -1.46 -8.64 -0.79
N LEU A 110 -1.46 -8.84 -2.10
CA LEU A 110 -2.65 -8.67 -2.92
C LEU A 110 -3.72 -9.71 -2.60
N GLN A 111 -3.34 -10.93 -2.26
CA GLN A 111 -4.29 -11.97 -1.84
C GLN A 111 -4.99 -11.57 -0.53
N GLU A 112 -4.23 -11.10 0.45
CA GLU A 112 -4.81 -10.66 1.72
C GLU A 112 -5.69 -9.42 1.52
N LEU A 113 -5.25 -8.49 0.68
CA LEU A 113 -6.03 -7.30 0.37
C LEU A 113 -7.37 -7.67 -0.27
N SER A 114 -7.37 -8.60 -1.22
CA SER A 114 -8.60 -9.04 -1.87
C SER A 114 -9.56 -9.69 -0.89
N ALA A 115 -9.04 -10.55 0.00
CA ALA A 115 -9.86 -11.22 1.01
C ALA A 115 -10.48 -10.21 1.99
N LEU A 116 -9.68 -9.27 2.50
CA LEU A 116 -10.14 -8.26 3.45
C LEU A 116 -11.12 -7.30 2.81
N TYR A 117 -10.80 -6.82 1.61
CA TYR A 117 -11.68 -5.90 0.90
C TYR A 117 -13.04 -6.53 0.62
N GLY A 118 -13.04 -7.78 0.12
CA GLY A 118 -14.28 -8.49 -0.15
C GLY A 118 -15.12 -8.71 1.10
N SER A 119 -14.49 -9.09 2.22
CA SER A 119 -15.21 -9.30 3.47
C SER A 119 -15.73 -7.99 4.07
N PHE A 120 -14.96 -6.92 4.02
CA PHE A 120 -15.39 -5.63 4.57
C PHE A 120 -16.50 -5.01 3.73
N ILE A 121 -16.46 -5.15 2.40
CA ILE A 121 -17.55 -4.71 1.52
C ILE A 121 -18.85 -5.46 1.83
N ALA A 122 -18.75 -6.75 2.12
CA ALA A 122 -19.90 -7.59 2.48
C ALA A 122 -20.27 -7.50 3.96
N GLU A 123 -19.58 -6.68 4.73
CA GLU A 123 -19.80 -6.48 6.18
C GLU A 123 -19.64 -7.79 6.97
N GLN A 124 -18.70 -8.66 6.53
CA GLN A 124 -18.49 -9.97 7.14
C GLN A 124 -17.40 -9.99 8.22
N GLY A 125 -16.72 -8.90 8.46
CA GLY A 125 -15.63 -8.87 9.41
C GLY A 125 -14.32 -9.39 8.82
N ASP A 126 -13.30 -9.56 9.69
CA ASP A 126 -11.92 -9.83 9.29
C ASP A 126 -11.70 -11.34 9.05
N PRO A 127 -11.47 -11.77 7.80
CA PRO A 127 -11.23 -13.19 7.51
C PRO A 127 -9.82 -13.66 7.90
N LEU A 128 -8.93 -12.73 8.27
CA LEU A 128 -7.54 -13.03 8.62
C LEU A 128 -7.31 -13.08 10.13
N ALA A 129 -8.38 -13.07 10.90
CA ALA A 129 -8.30 -13.04 12.36
C ALA A 129 -7.52 -14.22 12.96
#